data_50fc3dfc7da3a78bba7740fbb3c7f359
#
_entry.id   50fc3dfc7da3a78bba7740fbb3c7f359
#
_cell.length_a   1.000
_cell.length_b   1.000
_cell.length_c   1.000
_cell.angle_alpha   90.00
_cell.angle_beta   90.00
_cell.angle_gamma   90.00
#
_symmetry.space_group_name_H-M   'P 1'
#
loop_
_entity.id
_entity.type
_entity.pdbx_description
1 polymer ?
#
loop_
_entity_poly.entity_id
_entity_poly.type
_entity_poly.pdbx_seq_one_letter_code
_entity_poly.pdbx_strand_id
1 'polypeptide(L)'
;MIYIIFTNKLFHYLKEKVIVMRKITLLVLLFAVVGNMKAAHYEYIPLVRDGVEWGYSQQLFGKSYYRNLIQADTIVNNIAYKKFYTFKSCSETADENLAFIRESGKQVYITFNKLLMPVESLCDREYLIYDFGVKESETITHFDWITQKSVSSTISKIDTVEIANTLRQRFWTGDKVLWIEGIGVEDGDLLRPGCSTDVSGLDTQDKLVYVKGPDGNIEYETSDAVNDPCYSGIEEVDRDDDIVIIRNGRNLEIAVNDTKFRMIELVDISGRMVWCEYLDGRGKIVLSTADYPRGIYVIVLSSNEDRITRRVIF
;
A
#
# COMPACT_ATOMS: atom_id res chain seq x y z
N MET A 1 19.10 -46.51 60.28
CA MET A 1 19.43 -45.02 60.19
C MET A 1 20.25 -44.62 58.98
N ILE A 2 21.16 -45.42 58.46
CA ILE A 2 22.02 -45.12 57.32
C ILE A 2 21.22 -45.07 55.99
N TYR A 3 20.17 -45.88 55.77
CA TYR A 3 19.36 -45.95 54.54
C TYR A 3 18.52 -44.69 54.26
N ILE A 4 18.04 -44.03 55.32
CA ILE A 4 17.23 -42.82 55.23
C ILE A 4 18.08 -41.59 54.78
N ILE A 5 19.35 -41.56 55.20
CA ILE A 5 20.27 -40.45 54.82
C ILE A 5 20.71 -40.57 53.39
N PHE A 6 20.84 -41.77 52.83
CA PHE A 6 21.22 -42.00 51.45
C PHE A 6 20.06 -41.64 50.46
N THR A 7 18.83 -41.99 50.81
CA THR A 7 17.65 -41.64 49.97
C THR A 7 17.40 -40.16 49.98
N ASN A 8 17.59 -39.43 51.08
CA ASN A 8 17.42 -37.95 51.07
C ASN A 8 18.49 -37.21 50.24
N LYS A 9 19.75 -37.66 50.28
CA LYS A 9 20.81 -37.07 49.46
C LYS A 9 20.59 -37.34 47.98
N LEU A 10 20.14 -38.53 47.60
CA LEU A 10 19.82 -38.88 46.22
C LEU A 10 18.63 -38.07 45.72
N PHE A 11 17.60 -37.88 46.53
CA PHE A 11 16.41 -37.10 46.19
C PHE A 11 16.75 -35.60 46.00
N HIS A 12 17.63 -35.07 46.87
CA HIS A 12 18.09 -33.69 46.73
C HIS A 12 18.93 -33.49 45.48
N TYR A 13 19.82 -34.42 45.14
CA TYR A 13 20.63 -34.41 43.93
C TYR A 13 19.79 -34.48 42.63
N LEU A 14 18.77 -35.34 42.62
CA LEU A 14 17.85 -35.45 41.47
C LEU A 14 17.00 -34.19 41.31
N LYS A 15 16.56 -33.57 42.40
CA LYS A 15 15.80 -32.33 42.39
C LYS A 15 16.60 -31.17 41.81
N GLU A 16 17.88 -31.04 42.20
CA GLU A 16 18.77 -30.03 41.60
C GLU A 16 19.03 -30.24 40.12
N LYS A 17 19.26 -31.49 39.68
CA LYS A 17 19.43 -31.82 38.28
C LYS A 17 18.18 -31.47 37.45
N VAL A 18 16.97 -31.72 37.95
CA VAL A 18 15.71 -31.36 37.28
C VAL A 18 15.57 -29.84 37.14
N ILE A 19 15.97 -29.09 38.19
CA ILE A 19 15.93 -27.61 38.13
C ILE A 19 16.93 -27.07 37.09
N VAL A 20 18.14 -27.63 37.05
CA VAL A 20 19.17 -27.23 36.07
C VAL A 20 18.71 -27.57 34.66
N MET A 21 18.16 -28.76 34.39
CA MET A 21 17.61 -29.14 33.10
C MET A 21 16.47 -28.23 32.67
N ARG A 22 15.53 -27.88 33.57
CA ARG A 22 14.46 -26.90 33.26
C ARG A 22 15.00 -25.53 32.86
N LYS A 23 16.04 -25.03 33.56
CA LYS A 23 16.70 -23.75 33.22
C LYS A 23 17.38 -23.81 31.83
N ILE A 24 18.06 -24.91 31.52
CA ILE A 24 18.70 -25.14 30.24
C ILE A 24 17.66 -25.22 29.14
N THR A 25 16.55 -25.95 29.33
CA THR A 25 15.45 -26.04 28.35
C THR A 25 14.81 -24.70 28.13
N LEU A 26 14.59 -23.89 29.17
CA LEU A 26 14.05 -22.56 29.06
C LEU A 26 15.00 -21.63 28.29
N LEU A 27 16.29 -21.73 28.50
CA LEU A 27 17.33 -20.97 27.84
C LEU A 27 17.39 -21.33 26.33
N VAL A 28 17.33 -22.62 26.00
CA VAL A 28 17.31 -23.11 24.61
C VAL A 28 16.04 -22.66 23.89
N LEU A 29 14.87 -22.70 24.55
CA LEU A 29 13.63 -22.17 24.00
C LEU A 29 13.72 -20.65 23.78
N LEU A 30 14.32 -19.90 24.69
CA LEU A 30 14.52 -18.46 24.51
C LEU A 30 15.43 -18.16 23.33
N PHE A 31 16.52 -18.90 23.14
CA PHE A 31 17.42 -18.76 22.00
C PHE A 31 16.74 -19.18 20.68
N ALA A 32 15.87 -20.19 20.67
CA ALA A 32 15.12 -20.60 19.51
C ALA A 32 14.09 -19.53 19.06
N VAL A 33 13.50 -18.80 19.99
CA VAL A 33 12.58 -17.68 19.71
C VAL A 33 13.36 -16.47 19.17
N VAL A 34 14.47 -16.11 19.78
CA VAL A 34 15.31 -14.97 19.35
C VAL A 34 15.98 -15.24 17.99
N GLY A 35 16.37 -16.49 17.72
CA GLY A 35 17.02 -16.88 16.46
C GLY A 35 16.12 -16.81 15.23
N ASN A 36 14.80 -16.69 15.40
CA ASN A 36 13.86 -16.54 14.29
C ASN A 36 13.40 -15.09 14.05
N MET A 37 13.86 -14.13 14.84
CA MET A 37 13.64 -12.72 14.55
C MET A 37 14.55 -12.32 13.40
N LYS A 38 14.04 -12.40 12.17
CA LYS A 38 14.67 -11.72 11.03
C LYS A 38 14.63 -10.23 11.35
N ALA A 39 15.77 -9.63 11.66
CA ALA A 39 15.88 -8.18 11.67
C ALA A 39 15.49 -7.68 10.27
N ALA A 40 14.57 -6.74 10.19
CA ALA A 40 14.23 -6.11 8.93
C ALA A 40 15.52 -5.51 8.34
N HIS A 41 15.94 -6.03 7.19
CA HIS A 41 17.13 -5.55 6.50
C HIS A 41 16.72 -4.33 5.68
N TYR A 42 17.42 -3.21 5.87
CA TYR A 42 17.23 -2.05 5.01
C TYR A 42 17.81 -2.32 3.63
N GLU A 43 16.98 -2.22 2.61
CA GLU A 43 17.37 -2.25 1.21
C GLU A 43 16.67 -1.09 0.52
N TYR A 44 17.41 -0.34 -0.29
CA TYR A 44 16.84 0.80 -1.01
C TYR A 44 15.76 0.36 -1.98
N ILE A 45 14.59 0.99 -1.89
CA ILE A 45 13.47 0.74 -2.78
C ILE A 45 13.30 1.95 -3.71
N PRO A 46 13.52 1.77 -5.02
CA PRO A 46 13.34 2.86 -5.97
C PRO A 46 11.88 3.35 -6.01
N LEU A 47 11.71 4.64 -6.26
CA LEU A 47 10.39 5.22 -6.57
C LEU A 47 9.93 4.80 -7.96
N VAL A 48 10.84 4.84 -8.94
CA VAL A 48 10.53 4.58 -10.35
C VAL A 48 10.61 3.09 -10.65
N ARG A 49 9.52 2.39 -10.42
CA ARG A 49 9.33 0.97 -10.72
C ARG A 49 8.18 0.80 -11.73
N ASP A 50 8.37 -0.08 -12.71
CA ASP A 50 7.34 -0.36 -13.73
C ASP A 50 6.12 -1.01 -13.09
N GLY A 51 4.91 -0.48 -13.37
CA GLY A 51 3.66 -0.99 -12.83
C GLY A 51 3.29 -0.49 -11.43
N VAL A 52 4.06 0.44 -10.84
CA VAL A 52 3.66 1.06 -9.56
C VAL A 52 2.59 2.11 -9.80
N GLU A 53 1.55 2.06 -8.96
CA GLU A 53 0.39 2.94 -9.01
C GLU A 53 0.24 3.71 -7.69
N TRP A 54 -0.02 5.01 -7.78
CA TRP A 54 -0.36 5.89 -6.66
C TRP A 54 -1.78 6.41 -6.81
N GLY A 55 -2.62 6.21 -5.81
CA GLY A 55 -3.93 6.82 -5.71
C GLY A 55 -3.86 8.10 -4.86
N TYR A 56 -4.46 9.16 -5.35
CA TYR A 56 -4.55 10.46 -4.69
C TYR A 56 -5.99 10.92 -4.55
N SER A 57 -6.29 11.58 -3.43
CA SER A 57 -7.48 12.41 -3.31
C SER A 57 -7.10 13.88 -3.46
N GLN A 58 -7.95 14.63 -4.15
CA GLN A 58 -7.80 16.08 -4.34
C GLN A 58 -9.04 16.79 -3.78
N GLN A 59 -8.82 17.82 -2.98
CA GLN A 59 -9.87 18.69 -2.45
C GLN A 59 -9.80 20.02 -3.17
N LEU A 60 -10.75 20.31 -4.05
CA LEU A 60 -10.85 21.60 -4.74
C LEU A 60 -12.25 22.19 -4.52
N PHE A 61 -13.23 21.88 -5.35
CA PHE A 61 -14.65 22.26 -5.20
C PHE A 61 -15.52 21.09 -4.71
N GLY A 62 -14.86 20.04 -4.22
CA GLY A 62 -15.38 18.78 -3.75
C GLY A 62 -14.24 17.79 -3.71
N LYS A 63 -14.44 16.62 -3.11
CA LYS A 63 -13.43 15.57 -3.07
C LYS A 63 -13.47 14.78 -4.38
N SER A 64 -12.35 14.73 -5.08
CA SER A 64 -12.14 13.92 -6.27
C SER A 64 -10.94 13.01 -6.07
N TYR A 65 -10.81 12.00 -6.92
CA TYR A 65 -9.73 11.02 -6.87
C TYR A 65 -9.07 10.90 -8.23
N TYR A 66 -7.77 10.61 -8.24
CA TYR A 66 -7.02 10.32 -9.45
C TYR A 66 -5.91 9.31 -9.14
N ARG A 67 -5.40 8.64 -10.17
CA ARG A 67 -4.32 7.67 -10.06
C ARG A 67 -3.18 8.05 -10.97
N ASN A 68 -1.96 7.85 -10.49
CA ASN A 68 -0.74 7.94 -11.28
C ASN A 68 -0.14 6.54 -11.44
N LEU A 69 0.32 6.22 -12.64
CA LEU A 69 0.91 4.93 -12.98
C LEU A 69 2.22 5.14 -13.72
N ILE A 70 3.28 4.47 -13.29
CA ILE A 70 4.54 4.37 -14.04
C ILE A 70 4.52 3.07 -14.82
N GLN A 71 4.53 3.16 -16.16
CA GLN A 71 4.48 1.99 -17.01
C GLN A 71 5.11 2.26 -18.37
N ALA A 72 5.72 1.22 -18.94
CA ALA A 72 6.34 1.21 -20.26
C ALA A 72 7.57 2.12 -20.42
N ASP A 73 8.53 1.62 -21.17
CA ASP A 73 9.77 2.31 -21.47
C ASP A 73 9.61 3.29 -22.64
N THR A 74 10.43 4.33 -22.61
CA THR A 74 10.58 5.28 -23.72
C THR A 74 11.99 5.85 -23.74
N ILE A 75 12.38 6.45 -24.87
CA ILE A 75 13.67 7.12 -25.02
C ILE A 75 13.39 8.58 -25.41
N VAL A 76 13.91 9.50 -24.62
CA VAL A 76 13.85 10.94 -24.90
C VAL A 76 15.27 11.47 -24.91
N ASN A 77 15.70 12.10 -26.01
CA ASN A 77 17.06 12.64 -26.18
C ASN A 77 18.18 11.63 -25.85
N ASN A 78 18.03 10.37 -26.28
CA ASN A 78 18.93 9.23 -26.02
C ASN A 78 19.05 8.81 -24.53
N ILE A 79 18.13 9.23 -23.69
CA ILE A 79 18.04 8.82 -22.28
C ILE A 79 16.78 7.96 -22.10
N ALA A 80 16.93 6.84 -21.38
CA ALA A 80 15.82 5.94 -21.07
C ALA A 80 14.97 6.48 -19.91
N TYR A 81 13.66 6.44 -20.09
CA TYR A 81 12.64 6.84 -19.13
C TYR A 81 11.53 5.81 -19.06
N LYS A 82 10.72 5.90 -18.03
CA LYS A 82 9.38 5.33 -17.94
C LYS A 82 8.33 6.41 -18.26
N LYS A 83 7.21 5.99 -18.84
CA LYS A 83 6.08 6.88 -19.07
C LYS A 83 5.28 7.02 -17.79
N PHE A 84 4.85 8.24 -17.50
CA PHE A 84 4.02 8.58 -16.34
C PHE A 84 2.61 8.93 -16.81
N TYR A 85 1.65 8.13 -16.39
CA TYR A 85 0.24 8.29 -16.78
C TYR A 85 -0.58 8.78 -15.59
N THR A 86 -1.57 9.63 -15.88
CA THR A 86 -2.58 10.05 -14.91
C THR A 86 -3.95 9.58 -15.38
N PHE A 87 -4.75 9.06 -14.46
CA PHE A 87 -6.11 8.60 -14.71
C PHE A 87 -7.05 9.34 -13.77
N LYS A 88 -8.13 9.92 -14.28
CA LYS A 88 -9.18 10.51 -13.45
C LYS A 88 -10.05 9.43 -12.85
N SER A 89 -10.24 9.47 -11.55
CA SER A 89 -11.07 8.51 -10.84
C SER A 89 -10.73 7.06 -11.25
N CYS A 90 -11.73 6.22 -11.41
CA CYS A 90 -11.59 4.81 -11.78
C CYS A 90 -11.52 4.58 -13.29
N SER A 91 -11.26 5.61 -14.09
CA SER A 91 -11.14 5.47 -15.56
C SER A 91 -10.06 4.44 -15.90
N GLU A 92 -10.35 3.55 -16.84
CA GLU A 92 -9.35 2.65 -17.42
C GLU A 92 -8.55 3.34 -18.54
N THR A 93 -9.04 4.48 -19.01
CA THR A 93 -8.37 5.27 -20.05
C THR A 93 -7.50 6.32 -19.38
N ALA A 94 -6.20 6.30 -19.64
CA ALA A 94 -5.29 7.35 -19.22
C ALA A 94 -5.73 8.67 -19.82
N ASP A 95 -5.79 9.71 -18.99
CA ASP A 95 -6.11 11.04 -19.52
C ASP A 95 -4.97 11.53 -20.40
N GLU A 96 -3.73 11.35 -19.96
CA GLU A 96 -2.56 11.83 -20.69
C GLU A 96 -1.25 11.23 -20.13
N ASN A 97 -0.25 11.09 -21.00
CA ASN A 97 1.14 10.87 -20.60
C ASN A 97 1.86 12.22 -20.57
N LEU A 98 1.66 12.99 -19.51
CA LEU A 98 2.21 14.34 -19.37
C LEU A 98 3.73 14.36 -19.21
N ALA A 99 4.29 13.38 -18.51
CA ALA A 99 5.69 13.35 -18.13
C ALA A 99 6.35 12.01 -18.41
N PHE A 100 7.68 12.06 -18.51
CA PHE A 100 8.57 10.90 -18.51
C PHE A 100 9.43 10.98 -17.27
N ILE A 101 9.58 9.87 -16.57
CA ILE A 101 10.27 9.79 -15.28
C ILE A 101 11.37 8.74 -15.32
N ARG A 102 12.49 9.02 -14.69
CA ARG A 102 13.57 8.05 -14.48
C ARG A 102 14.23 8.23 -13.12
N GLU A 103 14.89 7.19 -12.67
CA GLU A 103 15.69 7.22 -11.45
C GLU A 103 17.11 6.75 -11.74
N SER A 104 18.09 7.45 -11.17
CA SER A 104 19.51 7.14 -11.29
C SER A 104 20.24 7.57 -10.03
N GLY A 105 20.95 6.66 -9.38
CA GLY A 105 21.73 6.97 -8.18
C GLY A 105 20.90 7.54 -7.02
N LYS A 106 19.67 7.07 -6.82
CA LYS A 106 18.69 7.54 -5.83
C LYS A 106 18.11 8.93 -6.12
N GLN A 107 18.37 9.49 -7.28
CA GLN A 107 17.81 10.75 -7.74
C GLN A 107 16.74 10.50 -8.80
N VAL A 108 15.59 11.14 -8.64
CA VAL A 108 14.45 11.02 -9.56
C VAL A 108 14.34 12.27 -10.38
N TYR A 109 14.27 12.06 -11.70
CA TYR A 109 14.21 13.12 -12.70
C TYR A 109 12.95 12.99 -13.54
N ILE A 110 12.39 14.12 -13.93
CA ILE A 110 11.31 14.20 -14.91
C ILE A 110 11.72 15.04 -16.11
N THR A 111 11.12 14.74 -17.26
CA THR A 111 11.03 15.62 -18.43
C THR A 111 9.61 15.54 -18.97
N PHE A 112 9.20 16.53 -19.77
CA PHE A 112 7.81 16.63 -20.17
C PHE A 112 7.59 16.22 -21.63
N ASN A 113 6.38 15.73 -21.91
CA ASN A 113 5.96 15.38 -23.25
C ASN A 113 5.63 16.64 -24.04
N LYS A 114 6.41 16.92 -25.10
CA LYS A 114 6.23 18.10 -25.97
C LYS A 114 4.83 18.20 -26.61
N LEU A 115 4.16 17.08 -26.81
CA LEU A 115 2.84 17.06 -27.43
C LEU A 115 1.73 17.53 -26.49
N LEU A 116 1.96 17.45 -25.20
CA LEU A 116 0.93 17.70 -24.18
C LEU A 116 1.25 18.90 -23.28
N MET A 117 2.55 19.25 -23.15
CA MET A 117 2.96 20.38 -22.33
C MET A 117 2.83 21.69 -23.11
N PRO A 118 1.99 22.63 -22.64
CA PRO A 118 1.79 23.91 -23.33
C PRO A 118 3.01 24.84 -23.28
N VAL A 119 3.97 24.58 -22.41
CA VAL A 119 5.19 25.38 -22.22
C VAL A 119 6.38 24.62 -22.78
N GLU A 120 6.71 24.89 -24.04
CA GLU A 120 7.76 24.20 -24.79
C GLU A 120 9.14 24.21 -24.09
N SER A 121 9.50 25.31 -23.40
CA SER A 121 10.76 25.45 -22.69
C SER A 121 10.94 24.45 -21.55
N LEU A 122 9.88 23.83 -21.07
CA LEU A 122 9.93 22.79 -20.03
C LEU A 122 10.27 21.41 -20.61
N CYS A 123 10.15 21.20 -21.92
CA CYS A 123 10.31 19.88 -22.54
C CYS A 123 11.75 19.55 -22.95
N ASP A 124 12.67 20.51 -22.91
CA ASP A 124 14.01 20.36 -23.47
C ASP A 124 15.09 19.95 -22.46
N ARG A 125 14.72 19.75 -21.19
CA ARG A 125 15.65 19.41 -20.10
C ARG A 125 14.99 18.53 -19.06
N GLU A 126 15.85 17.95 -18.22
CA GLU A 126 15.44 17.21 -17.04
C GLU A 126 15.35 18.10 -15.80
N TYR A 127 14.45 17.73 -14.91
CA TYR A 127 14.28 18.36 -13.61
C TYR A 127 14.41 17.32 -12.51
N LEU A 128 15.27 17.57 -11.55
CA LEU A 128 15.34 16.80 -10.31
C LEU A 128 14.08 17.07 -9.47
N ILE A 129 13.40 16.01 -9.05
CA ILE A 129 12.22 16.10 -8.18
C ILE A 129 12.43 15.41 -6.84
N TYR A 130 13.22 14.34 -6.74
CA TYR A 130 13.59 13.69 -5.48
C TYR A 130 15.08 13.40 -5.45
N ASP A 131 15.66 13.46 -4.24
CA ASP A 131 16.99 12.93 -3.95
C ASP A 131 16.94 12.11 -2.65
N PHE A 132 16.86 10.78 -2.80
CA PHE A 132 16.88 9.84 -1.66
C PHE A 132 18.30 9.54 -1.18
N GLY A 133 19.32 10.17 -1.77
CA GLY A 133 20.72 10.10 -1.36
C GLY A 133 21.16 11.24 -0.45
N VAL A 134 20.32 12.23 -0.26
CA VAL A 134 20.59 13.41 0.58
C VAL A 134 20.78 13.03 2.05
N LYS A 135 21.58 13.83 2.77
CA LYS A 135 21.85 13.65 4.19
C LYS A 135 21.13 14.69 5.04
N GLU A 136 21.08 14.42 6.35
CA GLU A 136 20.60 15.42 7.31
C GLU A 136 21.44 16.71 7.22
N SER A 137 20.78 17.85 7.37
CA SER A 137 21.30 19.20 7.24
C SER A 137 21.68 19.63 5.82
N GLU A 138 21.55 18.77 4.82
CA GLU A 138 21.72 19.16 3.42
C GLU A 138 20.43 19.80 2.87
N THR A 139 20.62 20.69 1.90
CA THR A 139 19.51 21.37 1.21
C THR A 139 19.39 20.81 -0.20
N ILE A 140 18.18 20.40 -0.54
CA ILE A 140 17.82 19.97 -1.89
C ILE A 140 17.11 21.12 -2.59
N THR A 141 17.44 21.33 -3.83
CA THR A 141 16.73 22.25 -4.71
C THR A 141 16.09 21.46 -5.83
N HIS A 142 14.77 21.48 -5.90
CA HIS A 142 13.99 20.87 -6.94
C HIS A 142 13.17 21.92 -7.70
N PHE A 143 12.64 21.56 -8.85
CA PHE A 143 11.95 22.49 -9.72
C PHE A 143 10.43 22.30 -9.64
N ASP A 144 9.73 23.38 -9.32
CA ASP A 144 8.28 23.43 -9.45
C ASP A 144 7.89 23.86 -10.88
N TRP A 145 7.44 22.93 -11.66
CA TRP A 145 7.13 23.16 -13.08
C TRP A 145 5.88 24.01 -13.31
N ILE A 146 4.96 24.09 -12.33
CA ILE A 146 3.76 24.93 -12.44
C ILE A 146 4.14 26.40 -12.24
N THR A 147 4.84 26.70 -11.15
CA THR A 147 5.29 28.07 -10.87
C THR A 147 6.55 28.46 -11.64
N GLN A 148 7.21 27.49 -12.28
CA GLN A 148 8.50 27.63 -12.97
C GLN A 148 9.61 28.19 -12.06
N LYS A 149 9.58 27.85 -10.78
CA LYS A 149 10.55 28.29 -9.77
C LYS A 149 11.27 27.13 -9.14
N SER A 150 12.50 27.39 -8.70
CA SER A 150 13.21 26.46 -7.84
C SER A 150 12.71 26.57 -6.41
N VAL A 151 12.43 25.43 -5.79
CA VAL A 151 12.04 25.28 -4.39
C VAL A 151 13.15 24.56 -3.66
N SER A 152 13.56 25.09 -2.52
CA SER A 152 14.62 24.49 -1.69
C SER A 152 14.07 24.02 -0.37
N SER A 153 14.43 22.80 0.00
CA SER A 153 14.05 22.16 1.26
C SER A 153 15.30 21.65 1.98
N THR A 154 15.48 22.04 3.24
CA THR A 154 16.56 21.52 4.07
C THR A 154 16.08 20.32 4.85
N ILE A 155 16.81 19.21 4.77
CA ILE A 155 16.49 17.98 5.48
C ILE A 155 16.86 18.14 6.95
N SER A 156 15.86 18.21 7.81
CA SER A 156 16.05 18.37 9.25
C SER A 156 16.38 17.06 9.96
N LYS A 157 15.87 15.93 9.43
CA LYS A 157 15.98 14.61 10.04
C LYS A 157 15.77 13.53 8.96
N ILE A 158 16.42 12.39 9.14
CA ILE A 158 16.13 11.14 8.41
C ILE A 158 15.89 10.05 9.45
N ASP A 159 14.74 9.39 9.38
CA ASP A 159 14.45 8.21 10.19
C ASP A 159 13.97 7.05 9.30
N THR A 160 13.61 5.94 9.91
CA THR A 160 13.10 4.77 9.20
C THR A 160 11.71 4.42 9.68
N VAL A 161 10.88 3.97 8.75
CA VAL A 161 9.55 3.43 9.01
C VAL A 161 9.44 2.05 8.35
N GLU A 162 8.73 1.14 8.98
CA GLU A 162 8.41 -0.15 8.37
C GLU A 162 7.11 -0.03 7.55
N ILE A 163 7.22 -0.32 6.25
CA ILE A 163 6.10 -0.30 5.31
C ILE A 163 6.14 -1.61 4.53
N ALA A 164 5.04 -2.36 4.52
CA ALA A 164 4.92 -3.66 3.85
C ALA A 164 6.08 -4.62 4.22
N ASN A 165 6.42 -4.72 5.52
CA ASN A 165 7.52 -5.52 6.08
C ASN A 165 8.93 -5.14 5.57
N THR A 166 9.11 -3.90 5.09
CA THR A 166 10.37 -3.38 4.58
C THR A 166 10.68 -2.06 5.25
N LEU A 167 11.93 -1.86 5.68
CA LEU A 167 12.38 -0.59 6.23
C LEU A 167 12.59 0.42 5.10
N ARG A 168 11.99 1.61 5.22
CA ARG A 168 12.11 2.71 4.27
C ARG A 168 12.56 3.98 4.98
N GLN A 169 13.38 4.80 4.34
CA GLN A 169 13.77 6.09 4.89
C GLN A 169 12.66 7.12 4.73
N ARG A 170 12.44 7.93 5.78
CA ARG A 170 11.61 9.14 5.74
C ARG A 170 12.48 10.35 5.91
N PHE A 171 12.24 11.32 5.06
CA PHE A 171 12.96 12.58 5.00
C PHE A 171 12.06 13.69 5.52
N TRP A 172 12.57 14.47 6.47
CA TRP A 172 11.81 15.50 7.16
C TRP A 172 12.34 16.90 6.83
N THR A 173 11.43 17.87 6.75
CA THR A 173 11.75 19.30 6.74
C THR A 173 10.96 19.96 7.87
N GLY A 174 11.67 20.53 8.87
CA GLY A 174 11.03 20.90 10.13
C GLY A 174 10.35 19.71 10.78
N ASP A 175 9.07 19.83 11.07
CA ASP A 175 8.24 18.80 11.71
C ASP A 175 7.36 18.01 10.72
N LYS A 176 7.56 18.21 9.40
CA LYS A 176 6.76 17.57 8.35
C LYS A 176 7.60 16.52 7.61
N VAL A 177 6.98 15.39 7.30
CA VAL A 177 7.53 14.43 6.34
C VAL A 177 7.52 15.09 4.97
N LEU A 178 8.70 15.20 4.36
CA LEU A 178 8.84 15.73 3.02
C LEU A 178 8.54 14.65 1.99
N TRP A 179 9.16 13.47 2.15
CA TRP A 179 8.89 12.27 1.35
C TRP A 179 9.34 10.98 2.04
N ILE A 180 8.87 9.86 1.53
CA ILE A 180 9.22 8.51 1.96
C ILE A 180 9.81 7.76 0.78
N GLU A 181 10.90 7.04 1.01
CA GLU A 181 11.59 6.21 0.03
C GLU A 181 10.65 5.20 -0.64
N GLY A 182 10.62 5.19 -1.98
CA GLY A 182 9.79 4.29 -2.79
C GLY A 182 8.27 4.55 -2.71
N ILE A 183 7.85 5.54 -1.92
CA ILE A 183 6.45 5.98 -1.78
C ILE A 183 6.26 7.38 -2.39
N GLY A 184 7.18 8.32 -2.15
CA GLY A 184 7.06 9.71 -2.55
C GLY A 184 6.47 10.59 -1.46
N VAL A 185 5.64 11.56 -1.84
CA VAL A 185 5.00 12.51 -0.93
C VAL A 185 3.66 11.97 -0.41
N GLU A 186 3.36 12.24 0.88
CA GLU A 186 2.04 11.95 1.45
C GLU A 186 1.06 13.11 1.22
N ASP A 187 1.56 14.34 1.39
CA ASP A 187 0.78 15.57 1.17
C ASP A 187 1.37 16.32 -0.03
N GLY A 188 0.66 16.39 -1.14
CA GLY A 188 1.08 17.06 -2.36
C GLY A 188 1.09 16.19 -3.61
N ASP A 189 1.49 16.77 -4.72
CA ASP A 189 1.60 16.11 -6.03
C ASP A 189 2.92 15.33 -6.13
N LEU A 190 2.85 14.07 -6.60
CA LEU A 190 4.01 13.19 -6.79
C LEU A 190 5.09 13.81 -7.67
N LEU A 191 4.74 14.58 -8.68
CA LEU A 191 5.68 15.25 -9.57
C LEU A 191 6.15 16.63 -9.06
N ARG A 192 5.64 17.08 -7.90
CA ARG A 192 5.95 18.38 -7.28
C ARG A 192 6.20 18.26 -5.78
N PRO A 193 7.12 17.40 -5.36
CA PRO A 193 7.37 17.17 -3.93
C PRO A 193 7.81 18.47 -3.23
N GLY A 194 7.23 18.75 -2.06
CA GLY A 194 7.58 19.92 -1.25
C GLY A 194 7.15 21.27 -1.82
N CYS A 195 6.43 21.29 -2.95
CA CYS A 195 5.85 22.51 -3.50
C CYS A 195 4.51 22.84 -2.86
N SER A 196 4.20 24.12 -2.74
CA SER A 196 2.87 24.54 -2.31
C SER A 196 1.83 24.15 -3.37
N THR A 197 0.74 23.57 -2.95
CA THR A 197 -0.40 23.29 -3.80
C THR A 197 -1.24 24.53 -4.11
N ASP A 198 -1.03 25.61 -3.35
CA ASP A 198 -1.69 26.92 -3.56
C ASP A 198 -1.04 27.68 -4.72
N VAL A 199 -1.42 27.33 -5.93
CA VAL A 199 -0.87 27.93 -7.18
C VAL A 199 -1.71 29.11 -7.66
N SER A 200 -2.94 29.26 -7.19
CA SER A 200 -3.91 30.24 -7.71
C SER A 200 -4.83 30.86 -6.65
N GLY A 201 -4.47 30.77 -5.36
CA GLY A 201 -5.36 31.13 -4.26
C GLY A 201 -6.51 30.12 -4.06
N LEU A 202 -6.44 28.98 -4.76
CA LEU A 202 -7.30 27.83 -4.54
C LEU A 202 -6.47 26.80 -3.76
N ASP A 203 -6.84 26.59 -2.52
CA ASP A 203 -6.20 25.57 -1.65
C ASP A 203 -6.53 24.17 -2.17
N THR A 204 -5.75 23.73 -3.16
CA THR A 204 -5.81 22.35 -3.66
C THR A 204 -4.93 21.49 -2.79
N GLN A 205 -5.51 20.60 -2.01
CA GLN A 205 -4.76 19.63 -1.22
C GLN A 205 -4.83 18.26 -1.89
N ASP A 206 -3.72 17.88 -2.51
CA ASP A 206 -3.54 16.52 -2.95
C ASP A 206 -3.01 15.69 -1.77
N LYS A 207 -3.64 14.55 -1.51
CA LYS A 207 -3.21 13.62 -0.46
C LYS A 207 -3.06 12.24 -1.02
N LEU A 208 -1.94 11.61 -0.71
CA LEU A 208 -1.73 10.21 -1.02
C LEU A 208 -2.76 9.35 -0.28
N VAL A 209 -3.40 8.46 -1.00
CA VAL A 209 -4.40 7.53 -0.50
C VAL A 209 -3.80 6.14 -0.38
N TYR A 210 -3.15 5.67 -1.45
CA TYR A 210 -2.48 4.38 -1.47
C TYR A 210 -1.31 4.35 -2.46
N VAL A 211 -0.42 3.38 -2.26
CA VAL A 211 0.58 2.95 -3.25
C VAL A 211 0.41 1.46 -3.48
N LYS A 212 0.25 1.07 -4.74
CA LYS A 212 0.18 -0.31 -5.18
C LYS A 212 1.46 -0.67 -5.92
N GLY A 213 2.12 -1.73 -5.49
CA GLY A 213 3.35 -2.22 -6.10
C GLY A 213 3.13 -2.88 -7.46
N PRO A 214 4.23 -3.22 -8.17
CA PRO A 214 4.16 -3.85 -9.49
C PRO A 214 3.43 -5.20 -9.52
N ASP A 215 3.39 -5.87 -8.38
CA ASP A 215 2.69 -7.15 -8.18
C ASP A 215 1.20 -7.00 -7.88
N GLY A 216 0.69 -5.74 -7.89
CA GLY A 216 -0.68 -5.40 -7.55
C GLY A 216 -0.98 -5.37 -6.06
N ASN A 217 0.01 -5.64 -5.19
CA ASN A 217 -0.15 -5.57 -3.74
C ASN A 217 -0.10 -4.14 -3.23
N ILE A 218 -0.90 -3.84 -2.20
CA ILE A 218 -0.83 -2.54 -1.52
C ILE A 218 0.42 -2.50 -0.65
N GLU A 219 1.33 -1.59 -0.99
CA GLU A 219 2.53 -1.32 -0.20
C GLU A 219 2.27 -0.27 0.87
N TYR A 220 1.43 0.72 0.60
CA TYR A 220 1.11 1.82 1.50
C TYR A 220 -0.35 2.21 1.38
N GLU A 221 -1.00 2.53 2.49
CA GLU A 221 -2.37 3.03 2.51
C GLU A 221 -2.60 4.00 3.68
N THR A 222 -3.44 4.99 3.46
CA THR A 222 -3.91 5.91 4.49
C THR A 222 -5.35 5.57 4.92
N SER A 223 -5.82 6.20 6.00
CA SER A 223 -7.22 6.05 6.42
C SER A 223 -8.24 6.54 5.38
N ASP A 224 -7.81 7.39 4.44
CA ASP A 224 -8.65 7.90 3.35
C ASP A 224 -8.85 6.88 2.23
N ALA A 225 -8.07 5.80 2.21
CA ALA A 225 -8.16 4.76 1.17
C ALA A 225 -9.56 4.14 1.06
N VAL A 226 -10.26 3.97 2.19
CA VAL A 226 -11.62 3.44 2.23
C VAL A 226 -12.65 4.31 1.50
N ASN A 227 -12.33 5.58 1.26
CA ASN A 227 -13.21 6.54 0.59
C ASN A 227 -12.89 6.68 -0.91
N ASP A 228 -11.78 6.12 -1.39
CA ASP A 228 -11.42 6.12 -2.79
C ASP A 228 -12.22 5.03 -3.53
N PRO A 229 -13.08 5.38 -4.47
CA PRO A 229 -13.88 4.41 -5.21
C PRO A 229 -13.03 3.44 -6.03
N CYS A 230 -11.80 3.86 -6.41
CA CYS A 230 -10.89 3.02 -7.20
C CYS A 230 -10.08 2.07 -6.32
N TYR A 231 -9.75 2.51 -5.09
CA TYR A 231 -9.04 1.70 -4.11
C TYR A 231 -9.97 0.71 -3.40
N SER A 232 -11.14 1.19 -2.99
CA SER A 232 -12.15 0.36 -2.32
C SER A 232 -12.61 -0.79 -3.20
N GLY A 233 -12.15 -0.77 -4.50
CA GLY A 233 -12.58 -1.79 -5.44
C GLY A 233 -14.08 -1.96 -5.29
N ILE A 234 -14.82 -0.86 -5.52
CA ILE A 234 -16.17 -1.02 -6.02
C ILE A 234 -15.98 -1.49 -7.47
N GLU A 235 -15.34 -2.61 -7.66
CA GLU A 235 -15.76 -3.51 -8.68
C GLU A 235 -17.21 -3.82 -8.27
N GLU A 236 -18.11 -3.18 -8.95
CA GLU A 236 -19.47 -3.61 -9.02
C GLU A 236 -19.41 -5.03 -9.60
N VAL A 237 -19.11 -5.98 -8.72
CA VAL A 237 -19.03 -7.38 -9.05
C VAL A 237 -20.45 -7.81 -9.30
N ASP A 238 -20.89 -7.60 -10.53
CA ASP A 238 -22.14 -8.13 -11.05
C ASP A 238 -23.42 -7.62 -10.36
N ARG A 239 -24.10 -6.67 -10.97
CA ARG A 239 -25.51 -6.38 -10.68
C ARG A 239 -26.37 -7.44 -11.36
N ASP A 240 -26.55 -8.55 -10.70
CA ASP A 240 -27.75 -9.35 -10.93
C ASP A 240 -28.84 -8.78 -10.02
N ASP A 241 -30.09 -8.77 -10.45
CA ASP A 241 -31.21 -8.24 -9.67
C ASP A 241 -31.30 -8.87 -8.27
N ASP A 242 -30.72 -10.06 -8.08
CA ASP A 242 -30.81 -10.87 -6.86
C ASP A 242 -29.69 -10.60 -5.83
N ILE A 243 -28.53 -10.12 -6.25
CA ILE A 243 -27.37 -9.91 -5.36
C ILE A 243 -26.55 -8.70 -5.79
N VAL A 244 -26.21 -7.86 -4.82
CA VAL A 244 -25.25 -6.76 -4.98
C VAL A 244 -24.10 -6.99 -4.02
N ILE A 245 -22.88 -7.04 -4.55
CA ILE A 245 -21.67 -7.21 -3.76
C ILE A 245 -20.84 -5.93 -3.91
N ILE A 246 -20.60 -5.28 -2.79
CA ILE A 246 -19.80 -4.05 -2.72
C ILE A 246 -18.60 -4.30 -1.83
N ARG A 247 -17.41 -4.07 -2.34
CA ARG A 247 -16.20 -4.05 -1.52
C ARG A 247 -15.99 -2.65 -0.97
N ASN A 248 -15.86 -2.53 0.33
CA ASN A 248 -15.58 -1.28 1.01
C ASN A 248 -14.33 -1.45 1.89
N GLY A 249 -13.17 -1.17 1.31
CA GLY A 249 -11.86 -1.40 1.93
C GLY A 249 -11.64 -2.88 2.26
N ARG A 250 -11.52 -3.19 3.57
CA ARG A 250 -11.39 -4.56 4.09
C ARG A 250 -12.72 -5.23 4.41
N ASN A 251 -13.83 -4.65 4.02
CA ASN A 251 -15.15 -5.22 4.20
C ASN A 251 -15.79 -5.54 2.86
N LEU A 252 -16.48 -6.64 2.80
CA LEU A 252 -17.33 -7.03 1.70
C LEU A 252 -18.78 -6.89 2.15
N GLU A 253 -19.51 -5.94 1.58
CA GLU A 253 -20.92 -5.75 1.81
C GLU A 253 -21.70 -6.54 0.76
N ILE A 254 -22.52 -7.46 1.21
CA ILE A 254 -23.31 -8.33 0.34
C ILE A 254 -24.78 -8.04 0.63
N ALA A 255 -25.48 -7.44 -0.34
CA ALA A 255 -26.91 -7.25 -0.28
C ALA A 255 -27.59 -8.33 -1.12
N VAL A 256 -28.50 -9.07 -0.51
CA VAL A 256 -29.28 -10.12 -1.16
C VAL A 256 -30.72 -9.63 -1.24
N ASN A 257 -31.18 -9.37 -2.46
CA ASN A 257 -32.51 -8.79 -2.70
C ASN A 257 -33.61 -9.85 -2.75
N ASP A 258 -33.24 -11.09 -3.06
CA ASP A 258 -34.22 -12.19 -3.14
C ASP A 258 -34.23 -12.98 -1.83
N THR A 259 -35.39 -13.00 -1.17
CA THR A 259 -35.63 -13.70 0.11
C THR A 259 -35.68 -15.23 -0.02
N LYS A 260 -35.57 -15.77 -1.23
CA LYS A 260 -35.52 -17.23 -1.45
C LYS A 260 -34.23 -17.84 -0.93
N PHE A 261 -33.13 -17.09 -0.95
CA PHE A 261 -31.83 -17.56 -0.47
C PHE A 261 -31.77 -17.66 1.05
N ARG A 262 -31.22 -18.76 1.54
CA ARG A 262 -31.19 -19.12 2.97
C ARG A 262 -29.80 -19.12 3.54
N MET A 263 -28.77 -19.30 2.71
CA MET A 263 -27.39 -19.45 3.13
C MET A 263 -26.47 -18.75 2.15
N ILE A 264 -25.44 -18.14 2.71
CA ILE A 264 -24.29 -17.59 1.98
C ILE A 264 -23.02 -18.30 2.45
N GLU A 265 -22.18 -18.67 1.50
CA GLU A 265 -20.90 -19.34 1.76
C GLU A 265 -19.79 -18.57 1.04
N LEU A 266 -18.60 -18.54 1.64
CA LEU A 266 -17.37 -18.13 1.00
C LEU A 266 -16.49 -19.35 0.78
N VAL A 267 -16.09 -19.57 -0.46
CA VAL A 267 -15.33 -20.77 -0.88
C VAL A 267 -14.01 -20.33 -1.50
N ASP A 268 -12.90 -20.93 -1.11
CA ASP A 268 -11.60 -20.68 -1.73
C ASP A 268 -11.46 -21.41 -3.09
N ILE A 269 -10.37 -21.11 -3.84
CA ILE A 269 -10.12 -21.72 -5.16
C ILE A 269 -9.95 -23.23 -5.14
N SER A 270 -9.70 -23.84 -3.96
CA SER A 270 -9.64 -25.31 -3.80
C SER A 270 -11.02 -25.95 -3.61
N GLY A 271 -12.08 -25.13 -3.53
CA GLY A 271 -13.44 -25.58 -3.25
C GLY A 271 -13.75 -25.74 -1.76
N ARG A 272 -12.84 -25.30 -0.87
CA ARG A 272 -13.05 -25.37 0.56
C ARG A 272 -13.87 -24.18 1.04
N MET A 273 -14.94 -24.45 1.75
CA MET A 273 -15.71 -23.42 2.45
C MET A 273 -14.88 -22.85 3.59
N VAL A 274 -14.63 -21.54 3.56
CA VAL A 274 -13.85 -20.81 4.57
C VAL A 274 -14.73 -19.99 5.51
N TRP A 275 -15.97 -19.72 5.11
CA TRP A 275 -16.97 -19.04 5.93
C TRP A 275 -18.38 -19.35 5.41
N CYS A 276 -19.37 -19.32 6.31
CA CYS A 276 -20.78 -19.40 5.95
C CYS A 276 -21.66 -18.67 6.97
N GLU A 277 -22.79 -18.18 6.52
CA GLU A 277 -23.83 -17.56 7.37
C GLU A 277 -25.25 -17.86 6.83
N TYR A 278 -26.18 -18.00 7.75
CA TYR A 278 -27.62 -18.12 7.40
C TYR A 278 -28.21 -16.72 7.27
N LEU A 279 -29.01 -16.53 6.22
CA LEU A 279 -29.55 -15.21 5.89
C LEU A 279 -30.72 -14.81 6.77
N ASP A 280 -31.52 -15.76 7.26
CA ASP A 280 -32.69 -15.56 8.18
C ASP A 280 -33.55 -14.32 7.85
N GLY A 281 -33.71 -14.01 6.54
CA GLY A 281 -34.41 -12.82 6.06
C GLY A 281 -33.64 -11.53 6.13
N ARG A 282 -32.34 -11.56 6.51
CA ARG A 282 -31.45 -10.39 6.44
C ARG A 282 -31.07 -10.10 4.98
N GLY A 283 -31.34 -8.87 4.54
CA GLY A 283 -31.01 -8.43 3.17
C GLY A 283 -29.56 -7.94 3.00
N LYS A 284 -28.78 -7.80 4.09
CA LYS A 284 -27.41 -7.27 4.02
C LYS A 284 -26.50 -7.96 5.02
N ILE A 285 -25.32 -8.36 4.54
CA ILE A 285 -24.22 -8.92 5.34
C ILE A 285 -22.96 -8.10 5.10
N VAL A 286 -22.15 -7.97 6.13
CA VAL A 286 -20.81 -7.37 6.04
C VAL A 286 -19.78 -8.39 6.51
N LEU A 287 -18.90 -8.80 5.59
CA LEU A 287 -17.82 -9.74 5.85
C LEU A 287 -16.48 -8.99 5.89
N SER A 288 -15.71 -9.14 6.98
CA SER A 288 -14.34 -8.64 7.02
C SER A 288 -13.43 -9.51 6.15
N THR A 289 -12.74 -8.90 5.20
CA THR A 289 -11.76 -9.61 4.35
C THR A 289 -10.37 -9.69 4.99
N ALA A 290 -10.15 -9.00 6.13
CA ALA A 290 -8.87 -8.96 6.82
C ALA A 290 -8.44 -10.32 7.40
N ASP A 291 -9.41 -11.20 7.67
CA ASP A 291 -9.19 -12.51 8.29
C ASP A 291 -8.88 -13.62 7.27
N TYR A 292 -8.86 -13.27 5.97
CA TYR A 292 -8.63 -14.23 4.90
C TYR A 292 -7.35 -13.89 4.11
N PRO A 293 -6.56 -14.90 3.69
CA PRO A 293 -5.46 -14.70 2.77
C PRO A 293 -5.90 -14.02 1.48
N ARG A 294 -5.02 -13.21 0.89
CA ARG A 294 -5.30 -12.63 -0.43
C ARG A 294 -5.44 -13.72 -1.47
N GLY A 295 -6.43 -13.59 -2.35
CA GLY A 295 -6.69 -14.60 -3.37
C GLY A 295 -8.09 -14.48 -3.98
N ILE A 296 -8.38 -15.42 -4.86
CA ILE A 296 -9.71 -15.54 -5.49
C ILE A 296 -10.59 -16.40 -4.59
N TYR A 297 -11.80 -15.91 -4.34
CA TYR A 297 -12.85 -16.61 -3.61
C TYR A 297 -14.14 -16.62 -4.43
N VAL A 298 -15.03 -17.49 -4.07
CA VAL A 298 -16.37 -17.58 -4.66
C VAL A 298 -17.39 -17.44 -3.55
N ILE A 299 -18.27 -16.45 -3.68
CA ILE A 299 -19.49 -16.33 -2.88
C ILE A 299 -20.52 -17.27 -3.50
N VAL A 300 -21.14 -18.07 -2.68
CA VAL A 300 -22.20 -18.99 -3.05
C VAL A 300 -23.45 -18.66 -2.25
N LEU A 301 -24.52 -18.29 -2.94
CA LEU A 301 -25.85 -18.17 -2.34
C LEU A 301 -26.64 -19.42 -2.66
N SER A 302 -27.26 -19.99 -1.66
CA SER A 302 -28.03 -21.23 -1.79
C SER A 302 -29.46 -21.07 -1.26
N SER A 303 -30.41 -21.59 -2.02
CA SER A 303 -31.79 -21.84 -1.63
C SER A 303 -32.08 -23.35 -1.72
N ASN A 304 -33.33 -23.76 -1.52
CA ASN A 304 -33.73 -25.14 -1.72
C ASN A 304 -33.74 -25.57 -3.19
N GLU A 305 -33.84 -24.60 -4.12
CA GLU A 305 -34.03 -24.85 -5.55
C GLU A 305 -32.95 -24.21 -6.42
N ASP A 306 -32.33 -23.10 -5.94
CA ASP A 306 -31.41 -22.31 -6.71
C ASP A 306 -30.04 -22.16 -6.01
N ARG A 307 -29.03 -22.00 -6.83
CA ARG A 307 -27.66 -21.67 -6.41
C ARG A 307 -27.05 -20.62 -7.32
N ILE A 308 -26.61 -19.50 -6.74
CA ILE A 308 -25.87 -18.44 -7.45
C ILE A 308 -24.46 -18.41 -6.95
N THR A 309 -23.52 -18.19 -7.86
CA THR A 309 -22.09 -18.06 -7.53
C THR A 309 -21.54 -16.75 -8.06
N ARG A 310 -20.70 -16.08 -7.27
CA ARG A 310 -20.01 -14.85 -7.67
C ARG A 310 -18.54 -14.92 -7.25
N ARG A 311 -17.65 -14.59 -8.18
CA ARG A 311 -16.23 -14.53 -7.90
C ARG A 311 -15.89 -13.20 -7.24
N VAL A 312 -15.09 -13.23 -6.16
CA VAL A 312 -14.53 -12.05 -5.47
C VAL A 312 -13.04 -12.23 -5.29
N ILE A 313 -12.31 -11.12 -5.21
CA ILE A 313 -10.85 -11.11 -5.03
C ILE A 313 -10.55 -10.33 -3.75
N PHE A 314 -9.74 -10.91 -2.85
CA PHE A 314 -9.31 -10.28 -1.59
C PHE A 314 -7.85 -9.88 -1.65
#